data_46e590d87c4cdc5a5f69208aa16d408b
#
_entry.id   46e590d87c4cdc5a5f69208aa16d408b
#
_cell.length_a   1.000
_cell.length_b   1.000
_cell.length_c   1.000
_cell.angle_alpha   90.00
_cell.angle_beta   90.00
_cell.angle_gamma   90.00
#
_symmetry.space_group_name_H-M   'P 1'
#
loop_
_entity.id
_entity.type
_entity.pdbx_description
1 polymer ?
#
loop_
_entity_poly.entity_id
_entity_poly.type
_entity_poly.pdbx_seq_one_letter_code
_entity_poly.pdbx_strand_id
1 'polypeptide(L)'
;MKSSWIAGLLSLLVPGAGQWYVRQAYRGAVIFIAACITVLVTLWYAVPAWYIVPLALWLWNVLDAVSLTRGRRLGALLPIAIVLIMGYGIGWQVTGMEPAALANNINRARIILAPMLRPDFFAQAEITNTSWAPVEVPCGENPPPATNTVNGILVTVAPDCGKIGDQLAVEGSGLWPNVQTRIYWSTPIGERLPLGEGFSTPLYVDSDGEGKLQAQIQVPPTALSSAPDPTKPLEHRVYLVQARPQAELKLSENGGYVVEGIKETLFLALMSTTLGALGAIPVSFLAARNLMSANPVTFAVYVATRTVLNIVRSIEPLIIAIVFVVIVGLGPFAGVIAITLHTIAALGKLYSEVVEGIDPGPLEAIRAVGGNWVQMVRFGVIPQIVPPFASFTLFRWDINVRTSTIIGFVGGGGIGFFLDQWIIKADFRAVSSSFIAIAIIVIVLDFVSARIRARLV
;
A
#
# COMPACT_ATOMS: atom_id res chain seq x y z
N MET A 1 19.36 11.94 62.93
CA MET A 1 18.31 12.39 62.00
C MET A 1 18.90 13.46 61.10
N LYS A 2 18.78 13.32 59.78
CA LYS A 2 19.28 14.34 58.84
C LYS A 2 18.29 15.50 58.81
N SER A 3 18.82 16.74 58.78
CA SER A 3 17.97 17.92 58.81
C SER A 3 17.14 18.06 57.55
N SER A 4 15.82 18.16 57.69
CA SER A 4 14.89 18.35 56.54
C SER A 4 15.12 19.68 55.83
N TRP A 5 15.51 20.72 56.54
CA TRP A 5 15.86 22.03 55.98
C TRP A 5 17.07 21.96 55.04
N ILE A 6 18.13 21.24 55.46
CA ILE A 6 19.36 21.09 54.67
C ILE A 6 19.05 20.27 53.39
N ALA A 7 18.27 19.16 53.51
CA ALA A 7 17.89 18.39 52.33
C ALA A 7 17.05 19.18 51.33
N GLY A 8 16.08 19.98 51.80
CA GLY A 8 15.28 20.85 50.96
C GLY A 8 16.11 21.92 50.27
N LEU A 9 16.99 22.62 51.03
CA LEU A 9 17.83 23.69 50.52
C LEU A 9 18.85 23.19 49.48
N LEU A 10 19.44 22.02 49.68
CA LEU A 10 20.31 21.38 48.71
C LEU A 10 19.56 21.03 47.41
N SER A 11 18.33 20.51 47.49
CA SER A 11 17.50 20.19 46.32
C SER A 11 16.94 21.40 45.63
N LEU A 12 16.84 22.55 46.36
CA LEU A 12 16.47 23.84 45.77
C LEU A 12 17.61 24.39 44.89
N LEU A 13 18.87 24.24 45.33
CA LEU A 13 20.04 24.70 44.59
C LEU A 13 20.40 23.78 43.42
N VAL A 14 20.40 22.48 43.67
CA VAL A 14 20.74 21.48 42.64
C VAL A 14 19.74 20.33 42.73
N PRO A 15 18.96 20.08 41.66
CA PRO A 15 18.03 18.94 41.64
C PRO A 15 18.72 17.65 41.96
N GLY A 16 18.16 16.84 42.87
CA GLY A 16 18.75 15.57 43.29
C GLY A 16 19.77 15.65 44.46
N ALA A 17 20.32 16.82 44.78
CA ALA A 17 21.33 16.95 45.81
C ALA A 17 20.81 16.63 47.23
N GLY A 18 19.56 16.94 47.53
CA GLY A 18 18.93 16.59 48.81
C GLY A 18 18.77 15.04 48.98
N GLN A 19 18.47 14.34 47.89
CA GLN A 19 18.40 12.88 47.86
C GLN A 19 19.79 12.25 48.08
N TRP A 20 20.86 12.82 47.51
CA TRP A 20 22.24 12.41 47.78
C TRP A 20 22.59 12.62 49.25
N TYR A 21 22.23 13.76 49.82
CA TYR A 21 22.43 14.02 51.26
C TYR A 21 21.74 12.98 52.15
N VAL A 22 20.57 12.48 51.74
CA VAL A 22 19.83 11.42 52.48
C VAL A 22 20.35 10.00 52.16
N ARG A 23 21.45 9.86 51.41
CA ARG A 23 22.06 8.60 50.95
C ARG A 23 21.23 7.79 49.97
N GLN A 24 20.40 8.43 49.18
CA GLN A 24 19.67 7.83 48.03
C GLN A 24 20.31 8.30 46.71
N ALA A 25 21.56 7.88 46.50
CA ALA A 25 22.38 8.37 45.39
C ALA A 25 21.75 8.10 44.01
N TYR A 26 21.22 6.90 43.77
CA TYR A 26 20.56 6.54 42.49
C TYR A 26 19.35 7.42 42.22
N ARG A 27 18.47 7.63 43.21
CA ARG A 27 17.30 8.50 43.08
C ARG A 27 17.68 9.95 42.77
N GLY A 28 18.71 10.46 43.46
CA GLY A 28 19.23 11.80 43.22
C GLY A 28 19.80 11.97 41.80
N ALA A 29 20.54 10.97 41.29
CA ALA A 29 21.09 10.98 39.93
C ALA A 29 20.00 10.97 38.88
N VAL A 30 18.97 10.14 39.02
CA VAL A 30 17.83 10.06 38.08
C VAL A 30 17.09 11.40 38.04
N ILE A 31 16.83 12.03 39.18
CA ILE A 31 16.15 13.32 39.27
C ILE A 31 17.00 14.43 38.62
N PHE A 32 18.32 14.42 38.85
CA PHE A 32 19.24 15.37 38.24
C PHE A 32 19.23 15.28 36.70
N ILE A 33 19.38 14.06 36.18
CA ILE A 33 19.36 13.80 34.73
C ILE A 33 18.01 14.21 34.13
N ALA A 34 16.89 13.85 34.77
CA ALA A 34 15.56 14.22 34.33
C ALA A 34 15.37 15.77 34.31
N ALA A 35 15.84 16.46 35.32
CA ALA A 35 15.79 17.91 35.38
C ALA A 35 16.65 18.56 34.26
N CYS A 36 17.86 18.05 34.02
CA CYS A 36 18.71 18.55 32.93
C CYS A 36 18.05 18.33 31.56
N ILE A 37 17.50 17.15 31.30
CA ILE A 37 16.81 16.84 30.04
C ILE A 37 15.61 17.75 29.86
N THR A 38 14.75 17.93 30.88
CA THR A 38 13.57 18.79 30.77
C THR A 38 13.92 20.25 30.50
N VAL A 39 14.97 20.77 31.16
CA VAL A 39 15.46 22.13 30.91
C VAL A 39 16.04 22.27 29.51
N LEU A 40 16.90 21.37 29.08
CA LEU A 40 17.46 21.39 27.73
C LEU A 40 16.36 21.36 26.62
N VAL A 41 15.38 20.49 26.81
CA VAL A 41 14.27 20.37 25.85
C VAL A 41 13.40 21.64 25.82
N THR A 42 13.07 22.23 26.98
CA THR A 42 12.28 23.45 27.03
C THR A 42 13.02 24.64 26.42
N LEU A 43 14.34 24.72 26.62
CA LEU A 43 15.19 25.75 25.99
C LEU A 43 15.28 25.55 24.46
N TRP A 44 15.38 24.28 24.01
CA TRP A 44 15.47 23.94 22.58
C TRP A 44 14.20 24.36 21.81
N TYR A 45 13.03 24.01 22.36
CA TYR A 45 11.75 24.34 21.70
C TYR A 45 11.26 25.79 21.98
N ALA A 46 11.78 26.46 23.00
CA ALA A 46 11.51 27.84 23.36
C ALA A 46 10.01 28.20 23.49
N VAL A 47 9.16 27.25 23.89
CA VAL A 47 7.72 27.45 24.07
C VAL A 47 7.45 27.96 25.51
N PRO A 48 6.93 29.19 25.70
CA PRO A 48 6.80 29.77 27.05
C PRO A 48 5.98 28.91 28.02
N ALA A 49 4.89 28.30 27.55
CA ALA A 49 4.03 27.45 28.39
C ALA A 49 4.73 26.22 28.95
N TRP A 50 5.82 25.77 28.35
CA TRP A 50 6.51 24.55 28.77
C TRP A 50 7.51 24.78 29.91
N TYR A 51 7.87 26.01 30.25
CA TYR A 51 8.70 26.32 31.41
C TYR A 51 8.04 25.88 32.74
N ILE A 52 6.74 25.69 32.75
CA ILE A 52 6.01 25.16 33.91
C ILE A 52 6.45 23.73 34.27
N VAL A 53 6.90 22.94 33.27
CA VAL A 53 7.25 21.51 33.43
C VAL A 53 8.53 21.32 34.28
N PRO A 54 9.69 21.95 33.92
CA PRO A 54 10.88 21.87 34.78
C PRO A 54 10.63 22.52 36.14
N LEU A 55 9.80 23.54 36.22
CA LEU A 55 9.44 24.18 37.49
C LEU A 55 8.65 23.21 38.39
N ALA A 56 7.65 22.51 37.83
CA ALA A 56 6.86 21.52 38.57
C ALA A 56 7.73 20.32 39.03
N LEU A 57 8.62 19.85 38.17
CA LEU A 57 9.57 18.78 38.51
C LEU A 57 10.53 19.22 39.61
N TRP A 58 10.99 20.46 39.54
CA TRP A 58 11.88 21.04 40.54
C TRP A 58 11.21 21.23 41.90
N LEU A 59 9.97 21.71 41.95
CA LEU A 59 9.18 21.78 43.18
C LEU A 59 8.92 20.43 43.79
N TRP A 60 8.54 19.45 42.94
CA TRP A 60 8.36 18.06 43.38
C TRP A 60 9.65 17.48 43.98
N ASN A 61 10.80 17.73 43.34
CA ASN A 61 12.12 17.28 43.83
C ASN A 61 12.45 17.83 45.26
N VAL A 62 12.12 19.09 45.51
CA VAL A 62 12.32 19.67 46.87
C VAL A 62 11.40 19.01 47.90
N LEU A 63 10.13 18.81 47.56
CA LEU A 63 9.16 18.15 48.41
C LEU A 63 9.56 16.68 48.68
N ASP A 64 10.08 15.97 47.69
CA ASP A 64 10.55 14.60 47.81
C ASP A 64 11.77 14.52 48.75
N ALA A 65 12.74 15.43 48.59
CA ALA A 65 13.94 15.46 49.49
C ALA A 65 13.56 15.71 50.96
N VAL A 66 12.61 16.61 51.20
CA VAL A 66 12.08 16.88 52.55
C VAL A 66 11.31 15.68 53.10
N SER A 67 10.48 15.03 52.29
CA SER A 67 9.66 13.87 52.71
C SER A 67 10.51 12.66 53.05
N LEU A 68 11.62 12.44 52.34
CA LEU A 68 12.58 11.38 52.60
C LEU A 68 13.24 11.49 53.98
N THR A 69 13.52 12.70 54.48
CA THR A 69 14.03 12.92 55.83
C THR A 69 13.05 12.52 56.91
N ARG A 70 11.74 12.49 56.62
CA ARG A 70 10.64 12.07 57.49
C ARG A 70 10.27 10.60 57.32
N GLY A 71 11.06 9.82 56.57
CA GLY A 71 10.83 8.41 56.30
C GLY A 71 9.67 8.13 55.30
N ARG A 72 9.12 9.17 54.65
CA ARG A 72 8.07 9.00 53.67
C ARG A 72 8.67 9.14 52.24
N ARG A 73 8.28 8.21 51.34
CA ARG A 73 8.66 8.31 49.92
C ARG A 73 7.49 8.85 49.13
N LEU A 74 7.68 9.98 48.47
CA LEU A 74 6.71 10.43 47.45
C LEU A 74 6.71 9.47 46.28
N GLY A 75 5.55 9.12 45.78
CA GLY A 75 5.39 8.21 44.64
C GLY A 75 6.06 8.74 43.37
N ALA A 76 6.55 7.84 42.52
CA ALA A 76 7.16 8.17 41.24
C ALA A 76 6.12 8.55 40.17
N LEU A 77 4.82 8.41 40.43
CA LEU A 77 3.76 8.66 39.45
C LEU A 77 3.74 10.11 38.95
N LEU A 78 3.95 11.09 39.85
CA LEU A 78 3.92 12.50 39.46
C LEU A 78 5.04 12.89 38.48
N PRO A 79 6.33 12.59 38.74
CA PRO A 79 7.38 12.90 37.77
C PRO A 79 7.22 12.12 36.45
N ILE A 80 6.76 10.86 36.49
CA ILE A 80 6.46 10.12 35.28
C ILE A 80 5.35 10.79 34.48
N ALA A 81 4.26 11.21 35.13
CA ALA A 81 3.19 11.94 34.48
C ALA A 81 3.68 13.27 33.84
N ILE A 82 4.52 14.01 34.54
CA ILE A 82 5.12 15.26 34.04
C ILE A 82 5.96 15.00 32.78
N VAL A 83 6.81 14.00 32.79
CA VAL A 83 7.65 13.61 31.63
C VAL A 83 6.80 13.15 30.45
N LEU A 84 5.75 12.38 30.72
CA LEU A 84 4.81 11.94 29.66
C LEU A 84 4.04 13.12 29.06
N ILE A 85 3.50 14.03 29.89
CA ILE A 85 2.78 15.23 29.39
C ILE A 85 3.71 16.07 28.51
N MET A 86 4.96 16.24 28.93
CA MET A 86 5.95 16.96 28.14
C MET A 86 6.24 16.22 26.81
N GLY A 87 6.45 14.91 26.85
CA GLY A 87 6.67 14.09 25.64
C GLY A 87 5.49 14.19 24.66
N TYR A 88 4.25 14.11 25.16
CA TYR A 88 3.06 14.29 24.33
C TYR A 88 2.93 15.72 23.80
N GLY A 89 3.23 16.75 24.61
CA GLY A 89 3.19 18.14 24.18
C GLY A 89 4.19 18.44 23.08
N ILE A 90 5.41 17.90 23.18
CA ILE A 90 6.43 17.97 22.13
C ILE A 90 5.95 17.22 20.88
N GLY A 91 5.49 15.99 21.05
CA GLY A 91 4.94 15.20 19.97
C GLY A 91 3.83 15.92 19.22
N TRP A 92 2.90 16.54 19.94
CA TRP A 92 1.82 17.36 19.38
C TRP A 92 2.32 18.51 18.52
N GLN A 93 3.34 19.23 19.01
CA GLN A 93 3.91 20.36 18.29
C GLN A 93 4.72 19.91 17.06
N VAL A 94 5.56 18.87 17.21
CA VAL A 94 6.39 18.34 16.12
C VAL A 94 5.54 17.71 15.02
N THR A 95 4.45 17.04 15.38
CA THR A 95 3.53 16.42 14.40
C THR A 95 2.53 17.41 13.79
N GLY A 96 2.45 18.65 14.30
CA GLY A 96 1.50 19.64 13.79
C GLY A 96 0.03 19.19 13.91
N MET A 97 -0.32 18.46 14.98
CA MET A 97 -1.70 17.96 15.15
C MET A 97 -2.69 19.11 15.28
N GLU A 98 -3.56 19.24 14.31
CA GLU A 98 -4.66 20.22 14.27
C GLU A 98 -6.02 19.51 14.24
N PRO A 99 -6.60 19.11 15.38
CA PRO A 99 -7.92 18.44 15.39
C PRO A 99 -9.03 19.28 14.77
N ALA A 100 -8.91 20.61 14.85
CA ALA A 100 -9.83 21.54 14.21
C ALA A 100 -9.82 21.40 12.67
N ALA A 101 -8.69 21.06 12.06
CA ALA A 101 -8.60 20.83 10.63
C ALA A 101 -9.49 19.65 10.18
N LEU A 102 -9.60 18.59 11.00
CA LEU A 102 -10.49 17.47 10.71
C LEU A 102 -11.97 17.90 10.73
N ALA A 103 -12.36 18.68 11.74
CA ALA A 103 -13.74 19.19 11.85
C ALA A 103 -14.09 20.16 10.72
N ASN A 104 -13.16 21.06 10.38
CA ASN A 104 -13.37 22.07 9.33
C ASN A 104 -13.38 21.47 7.92
N ASN A 105 -12.72 20.33 7.70
CA ASN A 105 -12.65 19.67 6.40
C ASN A 105 -13.62 18.50 6.24
N ILE A 106 -14.60 18.34 7.11
CA ILE A 106 -15.59 17.24 7.06
C ILE A 106 -16.34 17.20 5.71
N ASN A 107 -16.62 18.36 5.12
CA ASN A 107 -17.27 18.45 3.81
C ASN A 107 -16.38 17.93 2.68
N ARG A 108 -15.07 18.12 2.75
CA ARG A 108 -14.10 17.53 1.81
C ARG A 108 -14.04 16.02 1.99
N ALA A 109 -14.06 15.52 3.22
CA ALA A 109 -14.11 14.10 3.50
C ALA A 109 -15.37 13.46 2.91
N ARG A 110 -16.52 14.14 2.91
CA ARG A 110 -17.78 13.65 2.32
C ARG A 110 -17.66 13.42 0.80
N ILE A 111 -16.92 14.27 0.09
CA ILE A 111 -16.71 14.12 -1.36
C ILE A 111 -15.95 12.81 -1.68
N ILE A 112 -15.07 12.39 -0.82
CA ILE A 112 -14.31 11.13 -0.94
C ILE A 112 -15.12 9.94 -0.42
N LEU A 113 -15.71 10.07 0.77
CA LEU A 113 -16.37 8.96 1.46
C LEU A 113 -17.72 8.58 0.84
N ALA A 114 -18.47 9.54 0.31
CA ALA A 114 -19.80 9.24 -0.28
C ALA A 114 -19.71 8.32 -1.53
N PRO A 115 -18.79 8.52 -2.48
CA PRO A 115 -18.56 7.55 -3.56
C PRO A 115 -18.06 6.20 -3.06
N MET A 116 -17.24 6.15 -2.00
CA MET A 116 -16.73 4.91 -1.43
C MET A 116 -17.81 4.01 -0.83
N LEU A 117 -18.99 4.55 -0.48
CA LEU A 117 -20.12 3.76 -0.04
C LEU A 117 -20.87 3.05 -1.20
N ARG A 118 -20.48 3.31 -2.44
CA ARG A 118 -21.09 2.73 -3.65
C ARG A 118 -20.02 2.03 -4.50
N PRO A 119 -19.52 0.86 -4.08
CA PRO A 119 -18.46 0.14 -4.79
C PRO A 119 -18.89 -0.22 -6.21
N ASP A 120 -17.93 -0.22 -7.13
CA ASP A 120 -18.14 -0.46 -8.55
C ASP A 120 -17.69 -1.88 -8.93
N PHE A 121 -18.44 -2.89 -8.46
CA PHE A 121 -18.21 -4.29 -8.84
C PHE A 121 -19.01 -4.71 -10.05
N PHE A 122 -20.23 -4.18 -10.20
CA PHE A 122 -21.17 -4.58 -11.23
C PHE A 122 -21.72 -3.36 -11.96
N ALA A 123 -21.84 -3.49 -13.25
CA ALA A 123 -22.50 -2.53 -14.12
C ALA A 123 -23.63 -3.22 -14.90
N GLN A 124 -24.62 -2.45 -15.29
CA GLN A 124 -25.59 -2.95 -16.25
C GLN A 124 -24.88 -3.20 -17.57
N ALA A 125 -25.13 -4.36 -18.16
CA ALA A 125 -24.66 -4.62 -19.51
C ALA A 125 -25.24 -3.55 -20.44
N GLU A 126 -24.42 -2.99 -21.31
CA GLU A 126 -24.87 -2.07 -22.35
C GLU A 126 -24.78 -2.77 -23.69
N ILE A 127 -25.88 -2.72 -24.43
CA ILE A 127 -25.82 -3.05 -25.87
C ILE A 127 -25.39 -1.77 -26.56
N THR A 128 -24.27 -1.82 -27.28
CA THR A 128 -23.79 -0.69 -28.06
C THR A 128 -24.08 -0.91 -29.53
N ASN A 129 -24.63 0.10 -30.16
CA ASN A 129 -24.78 0.16 -31.61
C ASN A 129 -23.79 1.22 -32.13
N THR A 130 -22.82 0.79 -32.92
CA THR A 130 -21.72 1.65 -33.36
C THR A 130 -21.62 1.64 -34.87
N SER A 131 -21.59 2.82 -35.44
CA SER A 131 -21.31 3.04 -36.87
C SER A 131 -20.35 4.21 -37.04
N TRP A 132 -19.76 4.35 -38.23
CA TRP A 132 -18.80 5.40 -38.51
C TRP A 132 -18.84 5.77 -40.02
N ALA A 133 -18.37 6.98 -40.33
CA ALA A 133 -18.08 7.40 -41.70
C ALA A 133 -16.65 7.95 -41.80
N PRO A 134 -15.97 7.74 -42.96
CA PRO A 134 -14.63 8.32 -43.18
C PRO A 134 -14.75 9.81 -43.49
N VAL A 135 -13.71 10.57 -43.14
CA VAL A 135 -13.53 11.98 -43.48
C VAL A 135 -12.08 12.25 -43.74
N GLU A 136 -11.73 12.90 -44.82
CA GLU A 136 -10.34 13.21 -45.14
C GLU A 136 -9.93 14.60 -44.60
N VAL A 137 -8.82 14.66 -43.92
CA VAL A 137 -8.26 15.91 -43.38
C VAL A 137 -6.74 15.92 -43.55
N PRO A 138 -6.16 16.98 -44.19
CA PRO A 138 -6.82 17.99 -45.01
C PRO A 138 -7.37 17.41 -46.30
N CYS A 139 -8.19 18.18 -47.05
CA CYS A 139 -8.75 17.73 -48.30
C CYS A 139 -7.68 17.38 -49.35
N GLY A 140 -7.79 16.18 -49.94
CA GLY A 140 -7.03 15.76 -51.09
C GLY A 140 -7.71 16.08 -52.41
N GLU A 141 -7.10 15.62 -53.54
CA GLU A 141 -7.67 15.85 -54.90
C GLU A 141 -8.95 15.02 -55.15
N ASN A 142 -9.07 13.83 -54.56
CA ASN A 142 -10.21 12.92 -54.68
C ASN A 142 -10.56 12.31 -53.33
N PRO A 143 -11.26 13.02 -52.43
CA PRO A 143 -11.64 12.48 -51.13
C PRO A 143 -12.56 11.25 -51.27
N PRO A 144 -12.41 10.23 -50.44
CA PRO A 144 -13.32 9.09 -50.43
C PRO A 144 -14.73 9.55 -50.03
N PRO A 145 -15.82 8.89 -50.54
CA PRO A 145 -17.16 9.25 -50.13
C PRO A 145 -17.30 9.09 -48.60
N ALA A 146 -17.67 10.19 -47.93
CA ALA A 146 -17.82 10.21 -46.48
C ALA A 146 -19.16 9.59 -46.04
N THR A 147 -19.45 8.42 -46.56
CA THR A 147 -20.66 7.65 -46.28
C THR A 147 -20.29 6.20 -46.04
N ASN A 148 -20.83 5.62 -44.96
CA ASN A 148 -20.59 4.22 -44.62
C ASN A 148 -21.82 3.60 -43.94
N THR A 149 -22.05 2.32 -44.20
CA THR A 149 -23.15 1.56 -43.57
C THR A 149 -22.56 0.42 -42.75
N VAL A 150 -22.72 0.47 -41.43
CA VAL A 150 -22.27 -0.55 -40.53
C VAL A 150 -23.43 -0.96 -39.61
N ASN A 151 -23.70 -2.24 -39.51
CA ASN A 151 -24.77 -2.81 -38.66
C ASN A 151 -26.18 -2.25 -39.02
N GLY A 152 -26.42 -1.91 -40.30
CA GLY A 152 -27.69 -1.32 -40.75
C GLY A 152 -27.85 0.17 -40.44
N ILE A 153 -26.84 0.82 -39.88
CA ILE A 153 -26.81 2.25 -39.65
C ILE A 153 -26.01 2.92 -40.79
N LEU A 154 -26.64 3.80 -41.49
CA LEU A 154 -26.01 4.66 -42.50
C LEU A 154 -25.53 5.94 -41.81
N VAL A 155 -24.25 6.27 -41.96
CA VAL A 155 -23.66 7.53 -41.50
C VAL A 155 -23.11 8.27 -42.70
N THR A 156 -23.44 9.53 -42.81
CA THR A 156 -22.95 10.43 -43.88
C THR A 156 -22.37 11.68 -43.23
N VAL A 157 -21.23 12.11 -43.70
CA VAL A 157 -20.61 13.37 -43.30
C VAL A 157 -20.48 14.28 -44.54
N ALA A 158 -20.87 15.53 -44.45
CA ALA A 158 -20.79 16.48 -45.52
C ALA A 158 -20.17 17.82 -45.05
N PRO A 159 -19.18 18.34 -45.78
CA PRO A 159 -18.49 17.78 -46.96
C PRO A 159 -17.62 16.55 -46.64
N ASP A 160 -17.21 15.79 -47.66
CA ASP A 160 -16.42 14.57 -47.55
C ASP A 160 -14.99 14.79 -46.98
N CYS A 161 -14.54 16.03 -47.03
CA CYS A 161 -13.25 16.45 -46.48
C CYS A 161 -13.33 17.83 -45.83
N GLY A 162 -12.34 18.18 -45.01
CA GLY A 162 -12.26 19.48 -44.36
C GLY A 162 -10.85 19.83 -43.88
N LYS A 163 -10.69 21.07 -43.42
CA LYS A 163 -9.50 21.56 -42.72
C LYS A 163 -9.81 21.69 -41.25
N ILE A 164 -8.77 21.80 -40.44
CA ILE A 164 -8.91 22.07 -39.01
C ILE A 164 -9.79 23.29 -38.79
N GLY A 165 -10.83 23.13 -37.96
CA GLY A 165 -11.78 24.20 -37.65
C GLY A 165 -13.02 24.30 -38.59
N ASP A 166 -13.03 23.55 -39.70
CA ASP A 166 -14.19 23.55 -40.60
C ASP A 166 -15.40 22.85 -39.93
N GLN A 167 -16.60 23.32 -40.31
CA GLN A 167 -17.86 22.72 -39.87
C GLN A 167 -18.26 21.61 -40.83
N LEU A 168 -18.61 20.45 -40.26
CA LEU A 168 -19.10 19.29 -41.00
C LEU A 168 -20.48 18.90 -40.48
N ALA A 169 -21.41 18.63 -41.38
CA ALA A 169 -22.71 18.08 -41.06
C ALA A 169 -22.62 16.54 -40.99
N VAL A 170 -23.09 15.97 -39.91
CA VAL A 170 -23.16 14.50 -39.69
C VAL A 170 -24.62 14.10 -39.70
N GLU A 171 -24.98 13.17 -40.57
CA GLU A 171 -26.30 12.57 -40.63
C GLU A 171 -26.21 11.08 -40.35
N GLY A 172 -27.10 10.59 -39.50
CA GLY A 172 -27.22 9.17 -39.16
C GLY A 172 -28.65 8.69 -39.45
N SER A 173 -28.79 7.48 -39.98
CA SER A 173 -30.11 6.83 -40.14
C SER A 173 -30.01 5.35 -39.82
N GLY A 174 -31.11 4.74 -39.32
CA GLY A 174 -31.11 3.37 -38.82
C GLY A 174 -30.64 3.24 -37.38
N LEU A 175 -30.55 4.36 -36.69
CA LEU A 175 -30.24 4.41 -35.24
C LEU A 175 -31.45 3.96 -34.40
N TRP A 176 -31.21 3.60 -33.15
CA TRP A 176 -32.32 3.35 -32.21
C TRP A 176 -33.09 4.65 -31.96
N PRO A 177 -34.43 4.64 -32.08
CA PRO A 177 -35.24 5.83 -31.87
C PRO A 177 -35.17 6.37 -30.42
N ASN A 178 -35.16 7.70 -30.29
CA ASN A 178 -35.16 8.43 -29.03
C ASN A 178 -34.03 7.97 -28.06
N VAL A 179 -32.84 7.72 -28.61
CA VAL A 179 -31.67 7.32 -27.83
C VAL A 179 -30.57 8.33 -28.01
N GLN A 180 -29.95 8.70 -26.90
CA GLN A 180 -28.80 9.58 -26.90
C GLN A 180 -27.63 8.92 -27.63
N THR A 181 -27.09 9.59 -28.62
CA THR A 181 -26.00 9.16 -29.49
C THR A 181 -24.76 9.97 -29.14
N ARG A 182 -23.68 9.31 -28.80
CA ARG A 182 -22.36 9.94 -28.58
C ARG A 182 -21.63 10.00 -29.91
N ILE A 183 -21.17 11.20 -30.27
CA ILE A 183 -20.37 11.46 -31.45
C ILE A 183 -18.95 11.75 -31.05
N TYR A 184 -17.98 11.08 -31.66
CA TYR A 184 -16.58 11.37 -31.47
C TYR A 184 -15.77 11.23 -32.74
N TRP A 185 -14.66 11.94 -32.79
CA TRP A 185 -13.67 11.88 -33.85
C TRP A 185 -12.63 10.84 -33.56
N SER A 186 -12.21 10.06 -34.56
CA SER A 186 -11.08 9.14 -34.42
C SER A 186 -9.99 9.50 -35.42
N THR A 187 -8.77 9.62 -34.93
CA THR A 187 -7.58 9.81 -35.75
C THR A 187 -7.19 8.51 -36.48
N PRO A 188 -6.33 8.57 -37.50
CA PRO A 188 -5.86 7.38 -38.23
C PRO A 188 -5.20 6.33 -37.34
N ILE A 189 -4.61 6.73 -36.20
CA ILE A 189 -3.99 5.84 -35.22
C ILE A 189 -4.97 5.30 -34.16
N GLY A 190 -6.29 5.64 -34.30
CA GLY A 190 -7.34 5.17 -33.41
C GLY A 190 -7.56 6.00 -32.14
N GLU A 191 -6.89 7.15 -32.00
CA GLU A 191 -7.13 8.06 -30.89
C GLU A 191 -8.53 8.69 -30.99
N ARG A 192 -9.28 8.69 -29.88
CA ARG A 192 -10.65 9.22 -29.82
C ARG A 192 -10.65 10.64 -29.27
N LEU A 193 -11.02 11.60 -30.09
CA LEU A 193 -11.10 13.00 -29.73
C LEU A 193 -12.55 13.38 -29.41
N PRO A 194 -12.82 14.04 -28.28
CA PRO A 194 -14.13 14.55 -27.95
C PRO A 194 -14.51 15.75 -28.86
N LEU A 195 -15.80 15.91 -29.13
CA LEU A 195 -16.32 16.94 -30.03
C LEU A 195 -17.25 17.95 -29.34
N GLY A 196 -17.45 17.83 -28.03
CA GLY A 196 -18.26 18.79 -27.27
C GLY A 196 -17.51 20.09 -26.96
N GLU A 197 -18.03 20.88 -26.02
CA GLU A 197 -17.52 22.23 -25.75
C GLU A 197 -16.01 22.27 -25.54
N GLY A 198 -15.33 23.09 -26.35
CA GLY A 198 -13.87 23.25 -26.31
C GLY A 198 -13.07 21.97 -26.58
N PHE A 199 -13.64 20.99 -27.24
CA PHE A 199 -13.04 19.67 -27.53
C PHE A 199 -12.57 18.92 -26.26
N SER A 200 -13.20 19.18 -25.13
CA SER A 200 -12.85 18.57 -23.84
C SER A 200 -13.92 17.61 -23.33
N THR A 201 -15.16 17.71 -23.84
CA THR A 201 -16.30 16.88 -23.44
C THR A 201 -16.84 16.06 -24.59
N PRO A 202 -17.46 14.89 -24.35
CA PRO A 202 -18.19 14.17 -25.43
C PRO A 202 -19.37 14.97 -25.97
N LEU A 203 -19.59 14.90 -27.27
CA LEU A 203 -20.78 15.45 -27.91
C LEU A 203 -21.91 14.41 -27.89
N TYR A 204 -23.04 14.78 -27.34
CA TYR A 204 -24.24 13.95 -27.29
C TYR A 204 -25.39 14.62 -28.09
N VAL A 205 -26.03 13.83 -28.94
CA VAL A 205 -27.19 14.26 -29.75
C VAL A 205 -28.23 13.16 -29.71
N ASP A 206 -29.48 13.51 -29.51
CA ASP A 206 -30.58 12.54 -29.48
C ASP A 206 -31.04 12.21 -30.91
N SER A 207 -31.27 10.93 -31.19
CA SER A 207 -31.94 10.47 -32.40
C SER A 207 -33.45 10.74 -32.31
N ASP A 208 -34.09 11.01 -33.44
CA ASP A 208 -35.53 11.23 -33.52
C ASP A 208 -36.34 9.92 -33.39
N GLY A 209 -37.68 10.03 -33.46
CA GLY A 209 -38.60 8.89 -33.42
C GLY A 209 -38.49 7.91 -34.58
N GLU A 210 -37.84 8.31 -35.70
CA GLU A 210 -37.59 7.47 -36.88
C GLU A 210 -36.16 6.87 -36.86
N GLY A 211 -35.34 7.17 -35.84
CA GLY A 211 -33.96 6.73 -35.77
C GLY A 211 -33.01 7.51 -36.68
N LYS A 212 -33.36 8.78 -36.99
CA LYS A 212 -32.50 9.71 -37.72
C LYS A 212 -31.82 10.66 -36.75
N LEU A 213 -30.60 11.09 -37.08
CA LEU A 213 -29.81 12.05 -36.32
C LEU A 213 -29.18 13.05 -37.27
N GLN A 214 -29.21 14.33 -36.91
CA GLN A 214 -28.46 15.38 -37.57
C GLN A 214 -27.66 16.17 -36.54
N ALA A 215 -26.38 16.37 -36.82
CA ALA A 215 -25.48 17.12 -35.93
C ALA A 215 -24.49 17.94 -36.77
N GLN A 216 -24.07 19.06 -36.23
CA GLN A 216 -22.91 19.80 -36.75
C GLN A 216 -21.73 19.57 -35.85
N ILE A 217 -20.61 19.21 -36.42
CA ILE A 217 -19.36 19.01 -35.73
C ILE A 217 -18.28 19.90 -36.34
N GLN A 218 -17.28 20.21 -35.57
CA GLN A 218 -16.11 20.95 -36.05
C GLN A 218 -14.89 20.02 -36.08
N VAL A 219 -14.06 20.11 -37.11
CA VAL A 219 -12.81 19.35 -37.21
C VAL A 219 -11.89 19.75 -36.02
N PRO A 220 -11.51 18.83 -35.16
CA PRO A 220 -10.75 19.17 -33.94
C PRO A 220 -9.38 19.77 -34.25
N PRO A 221 -8.89 20.75 -33.47
CA PRO A 221 -7.56 21.33 -33.64
C PRO A 221 -6.45 20.29 -33.55
N THR A 222 -6.69 19.22 -32.76
CA THR A 222 -5.77 18.13 -32.53
C THR A 222 -5.87 16.97 -33.52
N ALA A 223 -6.76 17.08 -34.53
CA ALA A 223 -6.96 16.00 -35.52
C ALA A 223 -5.65 15.57 -36.20
N LEU A 224 -4.75 16.50 -36.49
CA LEU A 224 -3.46 16.25 -37.13
C LEU A 224 -2.27 16.18 -36.16
N SER A 225 -2.49 16.23 -34.84
CA SER A 225 -1.40 16.21 -33.84
C SER A 225 -0.55 14.95 -33.90
N SER A 226 -1.13 13.82 -34.31
CA SER A 226 -0.47 12.52 -34.44
C SER A 226 -0.06 12.19 -35.89
N ALA A 227 -0.22 13.13 -36.84
CA ALA A 227 0.13 12.90 -38.21
C ALA A 227 1.62 13.02 -38.49
N PRO A 228 2.25 12.05 -39.18
CA PRO A 228 3.67 12.14 -39.56
C PRO A 228 3.96 13.33 -40.47
N ASP A 229 2.98 13.70 -41.33
CA ASP A 229 3.05 14.84 -42.22
C ASP A 229 1.63 15.50 -42.26
N PRO A 230 1.43 16.63 -41.56
CA PRO A 230 0.13 17.26 -41.46
C PRO A 230 -0.37 17.92 -42.77
N THR A 231 0.47 17.93 -43.81
CA THR A 231 0.10 18.47 -45.13
C THR A 231 -0.52 17.43 -46.05
N LYS A 232 -0.34 16.15 -45.74
CA LYS A 232 -0.90 15.05 -46.54
C LYS A 232 -2.30 14.67 -46.08
N PRO A 233 -3.21 14.38 -47.05
CA PRO A 233 -4.52 13.88 -46.72
C PRO A 233 -4.46 12.58 -45.90
N LEU A 234 -5.23 12.53 -44.81
CA LEU A 234 -5.34 11.37 -43.91
C LEU A 234 -6.80 11.05 -43.66
N GLU A 235 -7.15 9.76 -43.70
CA GLU A 235 -8.48 9.27 -43.36
C GLU A 235 -8.70 9.32 -41.85
N HIS A 236 -9.66 10.11 -41.43
CA HIS A 236 -10.22 10.13 -40.08
C HIS A 236 -11.57 9.46 -40.07
N ARG A 237 -12.14 9.18 -38.91
CA ARG A 237 -13.45 8.57 -38.79
C ARG A 237 -14.31 9.31 -37.78
N VAL A 238 -15.55 9.58 -38.16
CA VAL A 238 -16.58 10.10 -37.27
C VAL A 238 -17.44 8.94 -36.82
N TYR A 239 -17.44 8.67 -35.52
CA TYR A 239 -18.19 7.57 -34.92
C TYR A 239 -19.48 8.08 -34.29
N LEU A 240 -20.55 7.33 -34.52
CA LEU A 240 -21.83 7.41 -33.83
C LEU A 240 -22.01 6.19 -32.96
N VAL A 241 -22.16 6.40 -31.65
CA VAL A 241 -22.29 5.32 -30.67
C VAL A 241 -23.54 5.54 -29.85
N GLN A 242 -24.47 4.60 -29.91
CA GLN A 242 -25.60 4.51 -29.00
C GLN A 242 -25.39 3.41 -28.00
N ALA A 243 -25.80 3.63 -26.77
CA ALA A 243 -25.79 2.63 -25.72
C ALA A 243 -27.17 2.52 -25.07
N ARG A 244 -27.68 1.32 -24.91
CA ARG A 244 -28.87 1.02 -24.12
C ARG A 244 -28.53 0.12 -22.96
N PRO A 245 -28.92 0.46 -21.73
CA PRO A 245 -28.74 -0.43 -20.61
C PRO A 245 -29.60 -1.69 -20.79
N GLN A 246 -28.99 -2.84 -20.57
CA GLN A 246 -29.66 -4.12 -20.53
C GLN A 246 -29.97 -4.48 -19.08
N ALA A 247 -31.03 -5.23 -18.83
CA ALA A 247 -31.38 -5.66 -17.47
C ALA A 247 -30.36 -6.65 -16.86
N GLU A 248 -29.42 -7.14 -17.65
CA GLU A 248 -28.39 -8.07 -17.21
C GLU A 248 -27.28 -7.33 -16.49
N LEU A 249 -26.99 -7.76 -15.25
CA LEU A 249 -25.84 -7.31 -14.48
C LEU A 249 -24.61 -8.10 -14.89
N LYS A 250 -23.57 -7.41 -15.30
CA LYS A 250 -22.24 -8.01 -15.54
C LYS A 250 -21.20 -7.33 -14.68
N LEU A 251 -20.05 -7.99 -14.56
CA LEU A 251 -18.91 -7.42 -13.88
C LEU A 251 -18.54 -6.09 -14.58
N SER A 252 -18.40 -5.01 -13.79
CA SER A 252 -17.94 -3.73 -14.33
C SER A 252 -16.50 -3.86 -14.83
N GLU A 253 -16.03 -2.93 -15.63
CA GLU A 253 -14.63 -2.88 -16.06
C GLU A 253 -13.70 -2.83 -14.83
N ASN A 254 -13.99 -1.97 -13.86
CA ASN A 254 -13.25 -1.87 -12.62
C ASN A 254 -13.36 -3.17 -11.79
N GLY A 255 -14.53 -3.80 -11.76
CA GLY A 255 -14.73 -5.12 -11.13
C GLY A 255 -13.85 -6.19 -11.77
N GLY A 256 -13.68 -6.16 -13.10
CA GLY A 256 -12.76 -7.02 -13.83
C GLY A 256 -11.31 -6.85 -13.38
N TYR A 257 -10.83 -5.61 -13.33
CA TYR A 257 -9.48 -5.29 -12.84
C TYR A 257 -9.28 -5.68 -11.37
N VAL A 258 -10.30 -5.53 -10.52
CA VAL A 258 -10.24 -5.99 -9.13
C VAL A 258 -9.99 -7.49 -9.05
N VAL A 259 -10.75 -8.30 -9.81
CA VAL A 259 -10.59 -9.76 -9.84
C VAL A 259 -9.21 -10.16 -10.35
N GLU A 260 -8.73 -9.52 -11.41
CA GLU A 260 -7.40 -9.76 -11.98
C GLU A 260 -6.30 -9.38 -10.99
N GLY A 261 -6.37 -8.20 -10.41
CA GLY A 261 -5.41 -7.73 -9.41
C GLY A 261 -5.37 -8.60 -8.16
N ILE A 262 -6.50 -9.16 -7.71
CA ILE A 262 -6.54 -10.11 -6.60
C ILE A 262 -5.84 -11.42 -6.97
N LYS A 263 -6.13 -12.00 -8.15
CA LYS A 263 -5.45 -13.22 -8.62
C LYS A 263 -3.94 -13.00 -8.63
N GLU A 264 -3.49 -11.89 -9.21
CA GLU A 264 -2.08 -11.53 -9.27
C GLU A 264 -1.47 -11.39 -7.87
N THR A 265 -2.14 -10.70 -6.94
CA THR A 265 -1.70 -10.56 -5.54
C THR A 265 -1.54 -11.91 -4.85
N LEU A 266 -2.49 -12.83 -5.04
CA LEU A 266 -2.44 -14.16 -4.45
C LEU A 266 -1.28 -15.00 -5.00
N PHE A 267 -1.09 -14.99 -6.33
CA PHE A 267 0.04 -15.70 -6.96
C PHE A 267 1.38 -15.10 -6.55
N LEU A 268 1.48 -13.77 -6.48
CA LEU A 268 2.66 -13.05 -6.02
C LEU A 268 3.06 -13.49 -4.61
N ALA A 269 2.11 -13.49 -3.69
CA ALA A 269 2.33 -13.93 -2.31
C ALA A 269 2.66 -15.43 -2.22
N LEU A 270 1.96 -16.28 -2.99
CA LEU A 270 2.21 -17.72 -3.00
C LEU A 270 3.61 -18.05 -3.53
N MET A 271 3.98 -17.50 -4.68
CA MET A 271 5.31 -17.71 -5.28
C MET A 271 6.42 -17.23 -4.36
N SER A 272 6.29 -16.00 -3.84
CA SER A 272 7.29 -15.42 -2.93
C SER A 272 7.44 -16.23 -1.65
N THR A 273 6.32 -16.72 -1.09
CA THR A 273 6.37 -17.54 0.13
C THR A 273 7.00 -18.89 -0.14
N THR A 274 6.65 -19.53 -1.24
CA THR A 274 7.18 -20.85 -1.61
C THR A 274 8.69 -20.78 -1.87
N LEU A 275 9.13 -19.84 -2.72
CA LEU A 275 10.54 -19.61 -3.01
C LEU A 275 11.31 -19.19 -1.75
N GLY A 276 10.68 -18.32 -0.95
CA GLY A 276 11.25 -17.87 0.32
C GLY A 276 11.41 -19.00 1.34
N ALA A 277 10.42 -19.88 1.48
CA ALA A 277 10.49 -21.04 2.37
C ALA A 277 11.55 -22.05 1.91
N LEU A 278 11.61 -22.34 0.61
CA LEU A 278 12.64 -23.22 0.04
C LEU A 278 14.06 -22.67 0.27
N GLY A 279 14.26 -21.35 0.08
CA GLY A 279 15.53 -20.69 0.36
C GLY A 279 15.85 -20.61 1.86
N ALA A 280 14.84 -20.47 2.71
CA ALA A 280 15.01 -20.38 4.15
C ALA A 280 15.47 -21.72 4.79
N ILE A 281 15.08 -22.87 4.23
CA ILE A 281 15.46 -24.18 4.76
C ILE A 281 16.99 -24.33 4.87
N PRO A 282 17.79 -24.25 3.79
CA PRO A 282 19.25 -24.39 3.92
C PRO A 282 19.87 -23.29 4.78
N VAL A 283 19.39 -22.07 4.67
CA VAL A 283 19.89 -20.93 5.44
C VAL A 283 19.64 -21.12 6.95
N SER A 284 18.52 -21.74 7.32
CA SER A 284 18.20 -21.99 8.73
C SER A 284 19.21 -22.93 9.43
N PHE A 285 19.72 -23.93 8.74
CA PHE A 285 20.75 -24.82 9.27
C PHE A 285 22.10 -24.09 9.46
N LEU A 286 22.45 -23.16 8.55
CA LEU A 286 23.64 -22.31 8.71
C LEU A 286 23.47 -21.29 9.84
N ALA A 287 22.24 -20.92 10.17
CA ALA A 287 21.91 -19.98 11.23
C ALA A 287 21.62 -20.67 12.58
N ALA A 288 21.70 -21.99 12.69
CA ALA A 288 21.45 -22.74 13.92
C ALA A 288 22.76 -22.93 14.72
N ARG A 289 22.78 -22.38 15.93
CA ARG A 289 23.96 -22.37 16.76
C ARG A 289 24.41 -23.78 17.18
N ASN A 290 23.46 -24.66 17.49
CA ASN A 290 23.74 -26.04 17.89
C ASN A 290 24.48 -26.86 16.82
N LEU A 291 24.30 -26.51 15.54
CA LEU A 291 24.97 -27.17 14.42
C LEU A 291 26.31 -26.52 14.06
N MET A 292 26.41 -25.20 14.22
CA MET A 292 27.54 -24.40 13.72
C MET A 292 28.55 -24.02 14.80
N SER A 293 28.37 -24.43 16.06
CA SER A 293 29.29 -24.09 17.15
C SER A 293 30.49 -25.06 17.28
N ALA A 294 30.59 -26.07 16.40
CA ALA A 294 31.59 -27.15 16.56
C ALA A 294 33.05 -26.68 16.38
N ASN A 295 33.29 -25.68 15.53
CA ASN A 295 34.63 -25.13 15.32
C ASN A 295 34.57 -23.63 14.96
N PRO A 296 35.70 -22.89 15.02
CA PRO A 296 35.73 -21.45 14.78
C PRO A 296 35.24 -21.04 13.39
N VAL A 297 35.46 -21.86 12.34
CA VAL A 297 35.05 -21.54 10.95
C VAL A 297 33.52 -21.63 10.81
N THR A 298 32.92 -22.72 11.29
CA THR A 298 31.46 -22.86 11.26
C THR A 298 30.77 -21.83 12.14
N PHE A 299 31.39 -21.48 13.27
CA PHE A 299 30.89 -20.42 14.15
C PHE A 299 30.94 -19.03 13.43
N ALA A 300 31.97 -18.72 12.67
CA ALA A 300 32.04 -17.51 11.86
C ALA A 300 30.93 -17.49 10.80
N VAL A 301 30.65 -18.62 10.12
CA VAL A 301 29.53 -18.75 9.16
C VAL A 301 28.18 -18.50 9.87
N TYR A 302 27.98 -19.08 11.05
CA TYR A 302 26.78 -18.82 11.86
C TYR A 302 26.58 -17.33 12.15
N VAL A 303 27.64 -16.66 12.65
CA VAL A 303 27.58 -15.23 12.99
C VAL A 303 27.28 -14.40 11.74
N ALA A 304 27.97 -14.66 10.62
CA ALA A 304 27.76 -13.98 9.36
C ALA A 304 26.32 -14.17 8.84
N THR A 305 25.83 -15.42 8.83
CA THR A 305 24.47 -15.74 8.37
C THR A 305 23.43 -15.04 9.25
N ARG A 306 23.54 -15.14 10.57
CA ARG A 306 22.61 -14.45 11.49
C ARG A 306 22.62 -12.92 11.32
N THR A 307 23.80 -12.35 11.10
CA THR A 307 23.93 -10.91 10.87
C THR A 307 23.23 -10.51 9.58
N VAL A 308 23.46 -11.22 8.47
CA VAL A 308 22.78 -10.97 7.20
C VAL A 308 21.26 -11.10 7.33
N LEU A 309 20.77 -12.17 7.96
CA LEU A 309 19.34 -12.36 8.19
C LEU A 309 18.73 -11.21 9.01
N ASN A 310 19.42 -10.75 10.05
CA ASN A 310 18.96 -9.64 10.87
C ASN A 310 18.93 -8.32 10.09
N ILE A 311 19.95 -8.05 9.26
CA ILE A 311 20.00 -6.85 8.41
C ILE A 311 18.86 -6.87 7.40
N VAL A 312 18.71 -7.94 6.62
CA VAL A 312 17.66 -8.03 5.59
C VAL A 312 16.26 -7.93 6.21
N ARG A 313 16.05 -8.57 7.38
CA ARG A 313 14.77 -8.52 8.08
C ARG A 313 14.44 -7.14 8.67
N SER A 314 15.44 -6.31 8.94
CA SER A 314 15.23 -4.95 9.44
C SER A 314 14.81 -3.96 8.33
N ILE A 315 14.99 -4.34 7.06
CA ILE A 315 14.59 -3.53 5.92
C ILE A 315 13.14 -3.87 5.56
N GLU A 316 12.29 -2.86 5.48
CA GLU A 316 10.89 -3.04 5.06
C GLU A 316 10.83 -3.59 3.62
N PRO A 317 10.01 -4.62 3.34
CA PRO A 317 9.87 -5.19 2.00
C PRO A 317 9.58 -4.18 0.90
N LEU A 318 8.88 -3.10 1.23
CA LEU A 318 8.59 -2.00 0.32
C LEU A 318 9.87 -1.33 -0.21
N ILE A 319 10.85 -1.09 0.67
CA ILE A 319 12.14 -0.48 0.28
C ILE A 319 12.90 -1.42 -0.67
N ILE A 320 12.90 -2.72 -0.35
CA ILE A 320 13.53 -3.73 -1.20
C ILE A 320 12.84 -3.75 -2.58
N ALA A 321 11.50 -3.66 -2.60
CA ALA A 321 10.73 -3.63 -3.84
C ALA A 321 11.05 -2.43 -4.72
N ILE A 322 11.19 -1.23 -4.15
CA ILE A 322 11.59 -0.02 -4.89
C ILE A 322 12.94 -0.24 -5.57
N VAL A 323 13.92 -0.81 -4.87
CA VAL A 323 15.23 -1.10 -5.45
C VAL A 323 15.11 -2.06 -6.63
N PHE A 324 14.31 -3.14 -6.49
CA PHE A 324 14.13 -4.09 -7.59
C PHE A 324 13.30 -3.54 -8.75
N VAL A 325 12.32 -2.67 -8.49
CA VAL A 325 11.59 -1.96 -9.55
C VAL A 325 12.54 -1.12 -10.41
N VAL A 326 13.54 -0.47 -9.80
CA VAL A 326 14.55 0.28 -10.55
C VAL A 326 15.47 -0.65 -11.37
N ILE A 327 15.76 -1.85 -10.88
CA ILE A 327 16.67 -2.80 -11.54
C ILE A 327 15.99 -3.56 -12.69
N VAL A 328 14.79 -4.11 -12.44
CA VAL A 328 14.09 -5.03 -13.37
C VAL A 328 12.89 -4.41 -14.07
N GLY A 329 12.51 -3.17 -13.70
CA GLY A 329 11.32 -2.48 -14.21
C GLY A 329 10.08 -2.71 -13.34
N LEU A 330 9.02 -1.96 -13.68
CA LEU A 330 7.70 -2.10 -13.07
C LEU A 330 7.09 -3.47 -13.39
N GLY A 331 6.48 -4.11 -12.41
CA GLY A 331 5.74 -5.36 -12.61
C GLY A 331 5.88 -6.38 -11.48
N PRO A 332 5.13 -7.47 -11.55
CA PRO A 332 5.05 -8.50 -10.51
C PRO A 332 6.39 -9.15 -10.17
N PHE A 333 7.32 -9.19 -11.13
CA PHE A 333 8.63 -9.83 -10.94
C PHE A 333 9.47 -9.13 -9.87
N ALA A 334 9.49 -7.79 -9.86
CA ALA A 334 10.15 -7.01 -8.81
C ALA A 334 9.57 -7.32 -7.42
N GLY A 335 8.22 -7.40 -7.35
CA GLY A 335 7.50 -7.75 -6.12
C GLY A 335 7.85 -9.15 -5.61
N VAL A 336 7.87 -10.15 -6.50
CA VAL A 336 8.25 -11.53 -6.14
C VAL A 336 9.64 -11.58 -5.54
N ILE A 337 10.64 -10.95 -6.17
CA ILE A 337 12.02 -10.97 -5.67
C ILE A 337 12.10 -10.31 -4.29
N ALA A 338 11.51 -9.12 -4.13
CA ALA A 338 11.55 -8.36 -2.89
C ALA A 338 10.96 -9.14 -1.71
N ILE A 339 9.74 -9.69 -1.91
CA ILE A 339 9.06 -10.47 -0.87
C ILE A 339 9.82 -11.78 -0.60
N THR A 340 10.37 -12.43 -1.64
CA THR A 340 11.15 -13.66 -1.48
C THR A 340 12.37 -13.45 -0.60
N LEU A 341 13.17 -12.42 -0.88
CA LEU A 341 14.37 -12.11 -0.08
C LEU A 341 14.04 -11.83 1.37
N HIS A 342 13.02 -11.02 1.61
CA HIS A 342 12.56 -10.73 2.97
C HIS A 342 12.00 -11.99 3.66
N THR A 343 11.33 -12.86 2.92
CA THR A 343 10.77 -14.13 3.43
C THR A 343 11.87 -15.10 3.79
N ILE A 344 12.95 -15.22 2.98
CA ILE A 344 14.13 -16.01 3.31
C ILE A 344 14.71 -15.57 4.65
N ALA A 345 14.86 -14.25 4.84
CA ALA A 345 15.43 -13.72 6.07
C ALA A 345 14.52 -13.96 7.29
N ALA A 346 13.21 -13.76 7.14
CA ALA A 346 12.26 -13.94 8.21
C ALA A 346 12.09 -15.41 8.61
N LEU A 347 11.84 -16.30 7.63
CA LEU A 347 11.68 -17.72 7.87
C LEU A 347 13.00 -18.40 8.25
N GLY A 348 14.13 -18.01 7.63
CA GLY A 348 15.44 -18.55 7.95
C GLY A 348 15.79 -18.38 9.42
N LYS A 349 15.44 -17.23 10.01
CA LYS A 349 15.59 -17.01 11.44
C LYS A 349 14.64 -17.88 12.28
N LEU A 350 13.34 -17.87 11.97
CA LEU A 350 12.35 -18.66 12.72
C LEU A 350 12.64 -20.16 12.62
N TYR A 351 13.02 -20.66 11.47
CA TYR A 351 13.39 -22.06 11.27
C TYR A 351 14.67 -22.41 12.04
N SER A 352 15.66 -21.51 12.09
CA SER A 352 16.87 -21.77 12.88
C SER A 352 16.57 -21.90 14.38
N GLU A 353 15.61 -21.14 14.90
CA GLU A 353 15.16 -21.25 16.28
C GLU A 353 14.46 -22.59 16.55
N VAL A 354 13.67 -23.10 15.58
CA VAL A 354 13.09 -24.45 15.68
C VAL A 354 14.17 -25.53 15.67
N VAL A 355 15.18 -25.42 14.79
CA VAL A 355 16.30 -26.36 14.72
C VAL A 355 17.14 -26.34 16.01
N GLU A 356 17.31 -25.18 16.65
CA GLU A 356 17.99 -25.04 17.93
C GLU A 356 17.18 -25.67 19.09
N GLY A 357 15.84 -25.66 18.99
CA GLY A 357 14.91 -26.17 20.01
C GLY A 357 14.53 -27.65 19.89
N ILE A 358 15.19 -28.43 19.01
CA ILE A 358 14.91 -29.88 18.85
C ILE A 358 15.18 -30.62 20.16
N ASP A 359 14.22 -31.45 20.61
CA ASP A 359 14.39 -32.33 21.76
C ASP A 359 15.46 -33.41 21.45
N PRO A 360 16.52 -33.52 22.25
CA PRO A 360 17.56 -34.55 22.10
C PRO A 360 17.07 -35.97 22.40
N GLY A 361 16.00 -36.16 23.19
CA GLY A 361 15.53 -37.46 23.64
C GLY A 361 15.29 -38.46 22.51
N PRO A 362 14.48 -38.14 21.46
CA PRO A 362 14.28 -39.02 20.33
C PRO A 362 15.57 -39.34 19.56
N LEU A 363 16.52 -38.39 19.50
CA LEU A 363 17.80 -38.58 18.81
C LEU A 363 18.68 -39.58 19.60
N GLU A 364 18.71 -39.47 20.91
CA GLU A 364 19.44 -40.37 21.78
C GLU A 364 18.86 -41.78 21.78
N ALA A 365 17.53 -41.91 21.77
CA ALA A 365 16.86 -43.20 21.68
C ALA A 365 17.21 -43.94 20.36
N ILE A 366 17.25 -43.24 19.22
CA ILE A 366 17.62 -43.85 17.93
C ILE A 366 19.12 -44.27 17.95
N ARG A 367 19.99 -43.47 18.57
CA ARG A 367 21.40 -43.85 18.73
C ARG A 367 21.56 -45.08 19.58
N ALA A 368 20.82 -45.19 20.69
CA ALA A 368 20.92 -46.31 21.64
C ALA A 368 20.55 -47.64 20.99
N VAL A 369 19.66 -47.67 20.01
CA VAL A 369 19.31 -48.88 19.24
C VAL A 369 20.21 -49.11 18.00
N GLY A 370 21.31 -48.34 17.86
CA GLY A 370 22.27 -48.49 16.78
C GLY A 370 21.86 -47.83 15.45
N GLY A 371 20.92 -46.91 15.50
CA GLY A 371 20.47 -46.15 14.30
C GLY A 371 21.60 -45.31 13.68
N ASN A 372 21.66 -45.29 12.34
CA ASN A 372 22.60 -44.45 11.60
C ASN A 372 22.13 -42.99 11.48
N TRP A 373 23.01 -42.11 10.99
CA TRP A 373 22.73 -40.67 10.87
C TRP A 373 21.46 -40.38 10.04
N VAL A 374 21.25 -41.10 8.93
CA VAL A 374 20.06 -40.90 8.07
C VAL A 374 18.78 -41.27 8.82
N GLN A 375 18.79 -42.36 9.58
CA GLN A 375 17.65 -42.78 10.42
C GLN A 375 17.38 -41.74 11.52
N MET A 376 18.42 -41.20 12.15
CA MET A 376 18.31 -40.16 13.18
C MET A 376 17.66 -38.89 12.59
N VAL A 377 18.10 -38.44 11.41
CA VAL A 377 17.50 -37.29 10.74
C VAL A 377 16.04 -37.57 10.35
N ARG A 378 15.77 -38.73 9.72
CA ARG A 378 14.43 -39.08 9.22
C ARG A 378 13.40 -39.29 10.34
N PHE A 379 13.77 -39.95 11.42
CA PHE A 379 12.83 -40.34 12.47
C PHE A 379 12.94 -39.47 13.73
N GLY A 380 14.06 -38.80 13.97
CA GLY A 380 14.27 -37.92 15.12
C GLY A 380 14.11 -36.45 14.80
N VAL A 381 14.73 -35.94 13.72
CA VAL A 381 14.75 -34.51 13.38
C VAL A 381 13.54 -34.08 12.57
N ILE A 382 13.31 -34.71 11.42
CA ILE A 382 12.24 -34.28 10.46
C ILE A 382 10.86 -34.20 11.12
N PRO A 383 10.41 -35.18 11.93
CA PRO A 383 9.09 -35.10 12.57
C PRO A 383 8.93 -33.89 13.51
N GLN A 384 10.03 -33.43 14.11
CA GLN A 384 10.01 -32.31 15.02
C GLN A 384 10.03 -30.95 14.29
N ILE A 385 10.72 -30.84 13.14
CA ILE A 385 10.87 -29.55 12.44
C ILE A 385 9.76 -29.27 11.43
N VAL A 386 9.21 -30.30 10.76
CA VAL A 386 8.23 -30.11 9.66
C VAL A 386 6.94 -29.42 10.10
N PRO A 387 6.28 -29.80 11.22
CA PRO A 387 5.05 -29.13 11.64
C PRO A 387 5.25 -27.63 11.95
N PRO A 388 6.25 -27.21 12.75
CA PRO A 388 6.47 -25.79 12.98
C PRO A 388 6.93 -25.04 11.72
N PHE A 389 7.74 -25.65 10.83
CA PHE A 389 8.11 -25.04 9.55
C PHE A 389 6.88 -24.76 8.69
N ALA A 390 5.99 -25.73 8.55
CA ALA A 390 4.74 -25.57 7.82
C ALA A 390 3.85 -24.48 8.43
N SER A 391 3.76 -24.44 9.77
CA SER A 391 3.01 -23.42 10.50
C SER A 391 3.54 -22.00 10.25
N PHE A 392 4.87 -21.81 10.34
CA PHE A 392 5.49 -20.52 10.05
C PHE A 392 5.40 -20.12 8.57
N THR A 393 5.48 -21.09 7.65
CA THR A 393 5.28 -20.83 6.22
C THR A 393 3.88 -20.31 5.93
N LEU A 394 2.84 -20.96 6.49
CA LEU A 394 1.45 -20.53 6.34
C LEU A 394 1.21 -19.14 6.94
N PHE A 395 1.77 -18.89 8.12
CA PHE A 395 1.70 -17.56 8.73
C PHE A 395 2.39 -16.50 7.85
N ARG A 396 3.52 -16.84 7.25
CA ARG A 396 4.24 -15.92 6.37
C ARG A 396 3.49 -15.66 5.08
N TRP A 397 2.79 -16.67 4.52
CA TRP A 397 1.96 -16.48 3.34
C TRP A 397 0.86 -15.44 3.58
N ASP A 398 0.15 -15.51 4.70
CA ASP A 398 -0.85 -14.50 5.09
C ASP A 398 -0.26 -13.08 5.16
N ILE A 399 0.91 -12.93 5.78
CA ILE A 399 1.63 -11.65 5.81
C ILE A 399 2.00 -11.20 4.39
N ASN A 400 2.49 -12.10 3.55
CA ASN A 400 2.95 -11.77 2.21
C ASN A 400 1.80 -11.33 1.28
N VAL A 401 0.56 -11.82 1.47
CA VAL A 401 -0.61 -11.31 0.74
C VAL A 401 -0.85 -9.84 1.04
N ARG A 402 -0.79 -9.44 2.31
CA ARG A 402 -0.91 -8.03 2.71
C ARG A 402 0.26 -7.19 2.19
N THR A 403 1.47 -7.71 2.31
CA THR A 403 2.68 -7.05 1.84
C THR A 403 2.66 -6.86 0.31
N SER A 404 2.19 -7.84 -0.47
CA SER A 404 2.09 -7.71 -1.93
C SER A 404 1.11 -6.62 -2.36
N THR A 405 0.02 -6.41 -1.60
CA THR A 405 -0.89 -5.28 -1.82
C THR A 405 -0.16 -3.93 -1.65
N ILE A 406 0.66 -3.79 -0.60
CA ILE A 406 1.42 -2.56 -0.35
C ILE A 406 2.50 -2.34 -1.41
N ILE A 407 3.20 -3.40 -1.82
CA ILE A 407 4.23 -3.34 -2.86
C ILE A 407 3.64 -2.94 -4.22
N GLY A 408 2.37 -3.25 -4.46
CA GLY A 408 1.65 -2.79 -5.65
C GLY A 408 1.65 -1.27 -5.85
N PHE A 409 1.61 -0.46 -4.77
CA PHE A 409 1.69 1.01 -4.85
C PHE A 409 3.01 1.53 -5.45
N VAL A 410 4.07 0.76 -5.40
CA VAL A 410 5.37 1.12 -6.00
C VAL A 410 5.61 0.41 -7.32
N GLY A 411 4.57 -0.15 -7.93
CA GLY A 411 4.64 -0.81 -9.22
C GLY A 411 5.09 -2.27 -9.18
N GLY A 412 5.03 -2.91 -8.03
CA GLY A 412 5.34 -4.34 -7.86
C GLY A 412 4.19 -5.30 -8.20
N GLY A 413 3.17 -4.83 -8.93
CA GLY A 413 2.02 -5.64 -9.40
C GLY A 413 0.92 -5.86 -8.36
N GLY A 414 -0.09 -6.64 -8.75
CA GLY A 414 -1.23 -6.98 -7.91
C GLY A 414 -2.28 -5.88 -7.79
N ILE A 415 -3.26 -6.10 -6.91
CA ILE A 415 -4.38 -5.16 -6.72
C ILE A 415 -3.93 -3.77 -6.23
N GLY A 416 -2.79 -3.68 -5.55
CA GLY A 416 -2.24 -2.41 -5.08
C GLY A 416 -1.87 -1.46 -6.22
N PHE A 417 -1.45 -1.98 -7.37
CA PHE A 417 -1.17 -1.20 -8.56
C PHE A 417 -2.43 -0.53 -9.11
N PHE A 418 -3.53 -1.26 -9.24
CA PHE A 418 -4.81 -0.70 -9.68
C PHE A 418 -5.36 0.31 -8.66
N LEU A 419 -5.23 0.01 -7.37
CA LEU A 419 -5.65 0.91 -6.30
C LEU A 419 -4.95 2.27 -6.39
N ASP A 420 -3.64 2.29 -6.60
CA ASP A 420 -2.86 3.52 -6.80
C ASP A 420 -3.36 4.32 -8.02
N GLN A 421 -3.55 3.66 -9.15
CA GLN A 421 -4.09 4.26 -10.37
C GLN A 421 -5.46 4.93 -10.15
N TRP A 422 -6.36 4.28 -9.40
CA TRP A 422 -7.69 4.84 -9.12
C TRP A 422 -7.66 5.98 -8.11
N ILE A 423 -6.74 5.95 -7.14
CA ILE A 423 -6.51 7.09 -6.23
C ILE A 423 -6.04 8.31 -7.02
N ILE A 424 -5.08 8.14 -7.93
CA ILE A 424 -4.56 9.22 -8.79
C ILE A 424 -5.67 9.79 -9.69
N LYS A 425 -6.54 8.93 -10.23
CA LYS A 425 -7.70 9.33 -11.06
C LYS A 425 -8.88 9.87 -10.25
N ALA A 426 -8.80 9.87 -8.92
CA ALA A 426 -9.90 10.22 -8.00
C ALA A 426 -11.18 9.38 -8.21
N ASP A 427 -11.06 8.15 -8.72
CA ASP A 427 -12.17 7.20 -8.83
C ASP A 427 -12.38 6.46 -7.51
N PHE A 428 -13.02 7.12 -6.56
CA PHE A 428 -13.24 6.58 -5.22
C PHE A 428 -14.23 5.40 -5.17
N ARG A 429 -15.02 5.16 -6.23
CA ARG A 429 -15.87 3.97 -6.33
C ARG A 429 -15.03 2.72 -6.61
N ALA A 430 -14.11 2.80 -7.56
CA ALA A 430 -13.17 1.73 -7.86
C ALA A 430 -12.19 1.48 -6.69
N VAL A 431 -11.71 2.56 -6.04
CA VAL A 431 -10.92 2.47 -4.79
C VAL A 431 -11.67 1.66 -3.72
N SER A 432 -12.96 1.94 -3.50
CA SER A 432 -13.79 1.22 -2.54
C SER A 432 -13.93 -0.26 -2.88
N SER A 433 -14.14 -0.59 -4.16
CA SER A 433 -14.19 -1.98 -4.63
C SER A 433 -12.92 -2.74 -4.30
N SER A 434 -11.77 -2.11 -4.49
CA SER A 434 -10.47 -2.71 -4.13
C SER A 434 -10.32 -2.92 -2.62
N PHE A 435 -10.68 -1.93 -1.80
CA PHE A 435 -10.60 -2.05 -0.35
C PHE A 435 -11.47 -3.19 0.18
N ILE A 436 -12.71 -3.29 -0.30
CA ILE A 436 -13.63 -4.36 0.09
C ILE A 436 -13.06 -5.71 -0.34
N ALA A 437 -12.58 -5.82 -1.56
CA ALA A 437 -12.03 -7.05 -2.10
C ALA A 437 -10.76 -7.50 -1.34
N ILE A 438 -9.84 -6.58 -1.03
CA ILE A 438 -8.65 -6.85 -0.20
C ILE A 438 -9.08 -7.31 1.20
N ALA A 439 -10.04 -6.63 1.83
CA ALA A 439 -10.53 -7.00 3.15
C ALA A 439 -11.13 -8.42 3.17
N ILE A 440 -11.97 -8.75 2.18
CA ILE A 440 -12.58 -10.08 2.07
C ILE A 440 -11.50 -11.15 1.91
N ILE A 441 -10.55 -10.95 1.00
CA ILE A 441 -9.46 -11.91 0.74
C ILE A 441 -8.61 -12.12 2.00
N VAL A 442 -8.22 -11.05 2.68
CA VAL A 442 -7.40 -11.14 3.90
C VAL A 442 -8.17 -11.90 5.00
N ILE A 443 -9.45 -11.59 5.21
CA ILE A 443 -10.28 -12.30 6.21
C ILE A 443 -10.41 -13.79 5.87
N VAL A 444 -10.66 -14.12 4.60
CA VAL A 444 -10.79 -15.52 4.16
C VAL A 444 -9.47 -16.27 4.34
N LEU A 445 -8.36 -15.67 3.94
CA LEU A 445 -7.04 -16.29 4.07
C LEU A 445 -6.62 -16.46 5.53
N ASP A 446 -6.87 -15.48 6.38
CA ASP A 446 -6.58 -15.57 7.81
C ASP A 446 -7.38 -16.72 8.45
N PHE A 447 -8.69 -16.83 8.13
CA PHE A 447 -9.52 -17.92 8.60
C PHE A 447 -9.03 -19.30 8.11
N VAL A 448 -8.71 -19.43 6.81
CA VAL A 448 -8.22 -20.68 6.22
C VAL A 448 -6.87 -21.07 6.82
N SER A 449 -5.92 -20.12 6.89
CA SER A 449 -4.60 -20.32 7.45
C SER A 449 -4.66 -20.72 8.92
N ALA A 450 -5.52 -20.07 9.72
CA ALA A 450 -5.72 -20.43 11.12
C ALA A 450 -6.25 -21.86 11.29
N ARG A 451 -7.23 -22.25 10.45
CA ARG A 451 -7.81 -23.60 10.49
C ARG A 451 -6.82 -24.69 10.08
N ILE A 452 -5.96 -24.42 9.10
CA ILE A 452 -4.92 -25.36 8.69
C ILE A 452 -3.84 -25.48 9.78
N ARG A 453 -3.38 -24.37 10.35
CA ARG A 453 -2.40 -24.37 11.46
C ARG A 453 -2.89 -25.16 12.67
N ALA A 454 -4.16 -25.02 13.05
CA ALA A 454 -4.75 -25.75 14.17
C ALA A 454 -4.79 -27.29 13.99
N ARG A 455 -4.54 -27.78 12.76
CA ARG A 455 -4.44 -29.23 12.48
C ARG A 455 -3.00 -29.74 12.37
N LEU A 456 -2.03 -28.82 12.28
CA LEU A 456 -0.61 -29.16 12.12
C LEU A 456 0.14 -29.16 13.47
N VAL A 457 -0.37 -28.46 14.45
CA VAL A 457 0.12 -28.37 15.83
C VAL A 457 -0.91 -29.03 16.75
#